data_b5b11748cf6845993a5892441ddc6a4e
#
_entry.id   b5b11748cf6845993a5892441ddc6a4e
#
_cell.length_a   1.000
_cell.length_b   1.000
_cell.length_c   1.000
_cell.angle_alpha   90.00
_cell.angle_beta   90.00
_cell.angle_gamma   90.00
#
_symmetry.space_group_name_H-M   'P 1'
#
loop_
_entity.id
_entity.type
_entity.pdbx_description
1 polymer ?
#
loop_
_entity_poly.entity_id
_entity_poly.type
_entity_poly.pdbx_seq_one_letter_code
_entity_poly.pdbx_strand_id
1 'polypeptide(L)'
;VPFETNGTTIEKSDLVRRKLVDSRFGGGVFSFDYKGDKLDASIGGGLNYYKNTHNGKVVWVKNYLGELNPDHEYYRNIGRKTDGNIYAKINYEILDGVNFYADMQYRYLRYKINGNNDKWDWTADPAHLQPLNIDEDFSFFNPKAGIFWKINNNNNLYASFSVANKEPTRNNYTDNLFAAQPKSERMFDYEVGYTFRKGWFNAGVNLYLSLIHISEP
;
A
#
# COMPACT_ATOMS: atom_id res chain seq x y z
N VAL A 1 -28.85 22.09 -3.63
CA VAL A 1 -30.00 22.82 -3.03
C VAL A 1 -31.03 23.02 -4.12
N PRO A 2 -32.32 22.66 -3.88
CA PRO A 2 -33.39 22.99 -4.79
C PRO A 2 -33.46 24.49 -5.07
N PHE A 3 -33.83 24.86 -6.29
CA PHE A 3 -34.00 26.26 -6.65
C PHE A 3 -35.20 26.44 -7.59
N GLU A 4 -35.79 27.61 -7.59
CA GLU A 4 -36.94 27.95 -8.46
C GLU A 4 -36.45 28.71 -9.70
N THR A 5 -36.98 28.30 -10.86
CA THR A 5 -36.81 29.02 -12.12
C THR A 5 -38.11 28.93 -12.93
N ASN A 6 -38.57 30.08 -13.42
CA ASN A 6 -39.84 30.20 -14.21
C ASN A 6 -41.05 29.50 -13.55
N GLY A 7 -41.20 29.62 -12.23
CA GLY A 7 -42.29 29.00 -11.47
C GLY A 7 -42.22 27.51 -11.31
N THR A 8 -41.08 26.88 -11.61
CA THR A 8 -40.85 25.45 -11.43
C THR A 8 -39.69 25.23 -10.42
N THR A 9 -39.94 24.42 -9.40
CA THR A 9 -38.91 24.01 -8.45
C THR A 9 -38.08 22.91 -9.07
N ILE A 10 -36.77 23.14 -9.18
CA ILE A 10 -35.79 22.17 -9.66
C ILE A 10 -35.10 21.53 -8.46
N GLU A 11 -35.44 20.30 -8.17
CA GLU A 11 -34.86 19.55 -7.06
C GLU A 11 -33.56 18.81 -7.44
N LYS A 12 -33.43 18.41 -8.70
CA LYS A 12 -32.31 17.63 -9.24
C LYS A 12 -31.89 18.15 -10.60
N SER A 13 -30.59 18.09 -10.87
CA SER A 13 -30.02 18.43 -12.18
C SER A 13 -29.01 17.39 -12.60
N ASP A 14 -29.05 17.02 -13.89
CA ASP A 14 -27.99 16.20 -14.49
C ASP A 14 -26.72 17.02 -14.64
N LEU A 15 -25.59 16.43 -14.36
CA LEU A 15 -24.29 17.09 -14.50
C LEU A 15 -23.21 16.12 -14.98
N VAL A 16 -22.20 16.65 -15.66
CA VAL A 16 -20.99 15.93 -16.05
C VAL A 16 -19.81 16.46 -15.24
N ARG A 17 -19.15 15.58 -14.54
CA ARG A 17 -17.95 15.87 -13.77
C ARG A 17 -16.72 15.26 -14.44
N ARG A 18 -15.61 15.98 -14.38
CA ARG A 18 -14.30 15.48 -14.73
C ARG A 18 -13.46 15.39 -13.47
N LYS A 19 -13.04 14.18 -13.10
CA LYS A 19 -12.10 13.93 -12.01
C LYS A 19 -10.71 13.70 -12.60
N LEU A 20 -9.72 14.35 -12.03
CA LEU A 20 -8.33 14.33 -12.49
C LEU A 20 -7.41 13.89 -11.35
N VAL A 21 -6.42 13.10 -11.72
CA VAL A 21 -5.31 12.70 -10.83
C VAL A 21 -4.01 13.03 -11.55
N ASP A 22 -3.21 13.92 -10.98
CA ASP A 22 -1.86 14.23 -11.41
C ASP A 22 -0.88 13.61 -10.40
N SER A 23 -0.03 12.70 -10.86
CA SER A 23 0.89 11.95 -10.01
C SER A 23 2.32 12.17 -10.44
N ARG A 24 3.20 12.39 -9.44
CA ARG A 24 4.64 12.48 -9.62
C ARG A 24 5.32 11.52 -8.67
N PHE A 25 6.28 10.78 -9.20
CA PHE A 25 7.07 9.79 -8.48
C PHE A 25 8.54 9.97 -8.78
N GLY A 26 9.37 9.86 -7.75
CA GLY A 26 10.82 9.87 -7.88
C GLY A 26 11.44 9.13 -6.71
N GLY A 27 12.60 8.55 -6.94
CA GLY A 27 13.31 7.82 -5.89
C GLY A 27 14.65 7.28 -6.35
N GLY A 28 15.35 6.65 -5.43
CA GLY A 28 16.61 5.97 -5.66
C GLY A 28 16.72 4.70 -4.84
N VAL A 29 17.46 3.74 -5.34
CA VAL A 29 17.77 2.47 -4.68
C VAL A 29 19.25 2.19 -4.75
N PHE A 30 19.77 1.44 -3.79
CA PHE A 30 21.13 0.95 -3.78
C PHE A 30 21.19 -0.48 -3.25
N SER A 31 22.21 -1.23 -3.67
CA SER A 31 22.52 -2.56 -3.18
C SER A 31 24.01 -2.79 -3.22
N PHE A 32 24.52 -3.48 -2.19
CA PHE A 32 25.87 -4.01 -2.11
C PHE A 32 25.77 -5.50 -1.85
N ASP A 33 26.41 -6.29 -2.71
CA ASP A 33 26.36 -7.73 -2.66
C ASP A 33 27.76 -8.30 -2.41
N TYR A 34 27.85 -9.24 -1.48
CA TYR A 34 29.03 -10.03 -1.18
C TYR A 34 28.76 -11.50 -1.52
N LYS A 35 29.66 -12.14 -2.23
CA LYS A 35 29.63 -13.56 -2.53
C LYS A 35 30.92 -14.24 -2.08
N GLY A 36 30.79 -15.20 -1.18
CA GLY A 36 31.88 -16.06 -0.70
C GLY A 36 31.55 -17.53 -0.91
N ASP A 37 32.43 -18.41 -0.45
CA ASP A 37 32.28 -19.86 -0.65
C ASP A 37 31.04 -20.42 0.07
N LYS A 38 30.75 -19.94 1.28
CA LYS A 38 29.63 -20.40 2.12
C LYS A 38 28.66 -19.31 2.51
N LEU A 39 28.99 -18.05 2.22
CA LEU A 39 28.21 -16.89 2.63
C LEU A 39 27.94 -16.00 1.44
N ASP A 40 26.66 -15.86 1.09
CA ASP A 40 26.17 -14.78 0.26
C ASP A 40 25.46 -13.75 1.17
N ALA A 41 25.81 -12.49 1.04
CA ALA A 41 25.21 -11.43 1.82
C ALA A 41 24.90 -10.23 0.93
N SER A 42 23.81 -9.54 1.21
CA SER A 42 23.51 -8.25 0.58
C SER A 42 22.94 -7.28 1.59
N ILE A 43 23.29 -6.00 1.43
CA ILE A 43 22.69 -4.88 2.12
C ILE A 43 22.24 -3.86 1.10
N GLY A 44 21.03 -3.33 1.27
CA GLY A 44 20.51 -2.34 0.32
C GLY A 44 19.39 -1.54 0.92
N GLY A 45 18.86 -0.65 0.11
CA GLY A 45 17.77 0.18 0.55
C GLY A 45 17.26 1.08 -0.58
N GLY A 46 16.25 1.86 -0.24
CA GLY A 46 15.67 2.81 -1.16
C GLY A 46 14.92 3.91 -0.45
N LEU A 47 14.83 5.04 -1.13
CA LEU A 47 14.00 6.18 -0.72
C LEU A 47 13.16 6.61 -1.91
N ASN A 48 11.85 6.70 -1.69
CA ASN A 48 10.88 7.08 -2.70
C ASN A 48 10.03 8.24 -2.20
N TYR A 49 9.70 9.14 -3.11
CA TYR A 49 8.74 10.22 -2.89
C TYR A 49 7.66 10.17 -3.94
N TYR A 50 6.43 10.18 -3.47
CA TYR A 50 5.23 10.20 -4.31
C TYR A 50 4.35 11.38 -3.92
N LYS A 51 3.89 12.13 -4.91
CA LYS A 51 2.92 13.21 -4.76
C LYS A 51 1.80 12.99 -5.75
N ASN A 52 0.56 13.07 -5.30
CA ASN A 52 -0.60 13.09 -6.18
C ASN A 52 -1.51 14.28 -5.84
N THR A 53 -2.11 14.84 -6.88
CA THR A 53 -3.14 15.86 -6.75
C THR A 53 -4.43 15.29 -7.31
N HIS A 54 -5.47 15.27 -6.50
CA HIS A 54 -6.81 14.89 -6.92
C HIS A 54 -7.65 16.15 -6.99
N ASN A 55 -8.32 16.38 -8.10
CA ASN A 55 -9.25 17.47 -8.25
C ASN A 55 -10.46 17.08 -9.11
N GLY A 56 -11.50 17.86 -9.03
CA GLY A 56 -12.69 17.66 -9.84
C GLY A 56 -13.27 18.97 -10.32
N LYS A 57 -13.75 18.95 -11.56
CA LYS A 57 -14.42 20.06 -12.22
C LYS A 57 -15.82 19.63 -12.66
N VAL A 58 -16.78 20.54 -12.62
CA VAL A 58 -18.09 20.35 -13.24
C VAL A 58 -18.04 20.98 -14.61
N VAL A 59 -18.08 20.15 -15.65
CA VAL A 59 -17.89 20.61 -17.03
C VAL A 59 -19.21 20.91 -17.73
N TRP A 60 -20.32 20.38 -17.23
CA TRP A 60 -21.67 20.63 -17.76
C TRP A 60 -22.73 20.36 -16.70
N VAL A 61 -23.77 21.17 -16.71
CA VAL A 61 -24.96 21.03 -15.86
C VAL A 61 -26.19 21.36 -16.69
N LYS A 62 -27.24 20.56 -16.58
CA LYS A 62 -28.51 20.74 -17.32
C LYS A 62 -29.28 21.97 -16.84
N ASN A 63 -29.43 22.10 -15.52
CA ASN A 63 -30.15 23.21 -14.88
C ASN A 63 -29.23 23.85 -13.86
N TYR A 64 -28.87 25.11 -14.07
CA TYR A 64 -27.96 25.85 -13.23
C TYR A 64 -28.33 27.33 -13.16
N LEU A 65 -28.23 27.92 -11.99
CA LEU A 65 -28.42 29.36 -11.80
C LEU A 65 -27.08 30.07 -11.94
N GLY A 66 -26.96 30.97 -12.93
CA GLY A 66 -25.72 31.71 -13.20
C GLY A 66 -24.88 31.11 -14.32
N GLU A 67 -23.63 31.55 -14.41
CA GLU A 67 -22.67 31.05 -15.38
C GLU A 67 -21.81 29.92 -14.81
N LEU A 68 -21.78 28.79 -15.48
CA LEU A 68 -20.91 27.68 -15.12
C LEU A 68 -19.49 27.98 -15.59
N ASN A 69 -18.54 28.00 -14.66
CA ASN A 69 -17.13 27.99 -15.01
C ASN A 69 -16.62 26.53 -15.07
N PRO A 70 -16.39 25.95 -16.26
CA PRO A 70 -15.97 24.56 -16.41
C PRO A 70 -14.54 24.32 -15.91
N ASP A 71 -13.77 25.37 -15.66
CA ASP A 71 -12.41 25.30 -15.13
C ASP A 71 -12.34 25.41 -13.61
N HIS A 72 -13.45 25.73 -12.96
CA HIS A 72 -13.54 25.78 -11.50
C HIS A 72 -13.38 24.38 -10.87
N GLU A 73 -12.40 24.23 -9.98
CA GLU A 73 -12.23 23.02 -9.19
C GLU A 73 -13.14 23.06 -7.96
N TYR A 74 -14.17 22.21 -7.94
CA TYR A 74 -15.09 22.13 -6.80
C TYR A 74 -14.48 21.38 -5.60
N TYR A 75 -13.47 20.52 -5.83
CA TYR A 75 -12.64 19.94 -4.76
C TYR A 75 -11.19 19.81 -5.23
N ARG A 76 -10.28 19.87 -4.27
CA ARG A 76 -8.86 19.61 -4.46
C ARG A 76 -8.25 19.03 -3.19
N ASN A 77 -7.45 17.99 -3.36
CA ASN A 77 -6.57 17.52 -2.28
C ASN A 77 -5.23 17.03 -2.84
N ILE A 78 -4.24 17.03 -1.97
CA ILE A 78 -2.87 16.66 -2.31
C ILE A 78 -2.43 15.57 -1.34
N GLY A 79 -2.13 14.38 -1.88
CA GLY A 79 -1.46 13.30 -1.18
C GLY A 79 0.05 13.37 -1.37
N ARG A 80 0.81 13.12 -0.32
CA ARG A 80 2.26 12.98 -0.34
C ARG A 80 2.64 11.74 0.45
N LYS A 81 3.51 10.93 -0.12
CA LYS A 81 4.05 9.75 0.54
C LYS A 81 5.57 9.75 0.41
N THR A 82 6.24 9.68 1.53
CA THR A 82 7.68 9.43 1.61
C THR A 82 7.85 8.01 2.16
N ASP A 83 8.63 7.19 1.48
CA ASP A 83 8.83 5.78 1.80
C ASP A 83 10.32 5.46 1.71
N GLY A 84 10.92 5.10 2.83
CA GLY A 84 12.32 4.72 2.92
C GLY A 84 12.46 3.34 3.53
N ASN A 85 13.37 2.53 3.01
CA ASN A 85 13.67 1.23 3.58
C ASN A 85 15.16 0.92 3.53
N ILE A 86 15.59 0.08 4.45
CA ILE A 86 16.89 -0.57 4.44
C ILE A 86 16.69 -2.06 4.70
N TYR A 87 17.46 -2.90 4.05
CA TYR A 87 17.41 -4.33 4.24
C TYR A 87 18.80 -4.95 4.29
N ALA A 88 18.88 -6.08 4.97
CA ALA A 88 20.05 -6.96 4.98
C ALA A 88 19.59 -8.40 4.76
N LYS A 89 20.27 -9.10 3.86
CA LYS A 89 20.01 -10.51 3.51
C LYS A 89 21.28 -11.31 3.68
N ILE A 90 21.12 -12.51 4.18
CA ILE A 90 22.19 -13.49 4.23
C ILE A 90 21.67 -14.86 3.76
N ASN A 91 22.54 -15.59 3.08
CA ASN A 91 22.41 -17.03 2.84
C ASN A 91 23.71 -17.68 3.24
N TYR A 92 23.67 -18.60 4.19
CA TYR A 92 24.85 -19.22 4.77
C TYR A 92 24.73 -20.74 4.74
N GLU A 93 25.71 -21.39 4.13
CA GLU A 93 25.83 -22.83 4.17
C GLU A 93 26.41 -23.29 5.51
N ILE A 94 25.52 -23.73 6.42
CA ILE A 94 25.88 -24.18 7.78
C ILE A 94 26.61 -25.52 7.72
N LEU A 95 26.11 -26.46 6.93
CA LEU A 95 26.64 -27.78 6.67
C LEU A 95 26.47 -28.07 5.18
N ASP A 96 27.18 -29.06 4.67
CA ASP A 96 27.04 -29.49 3.28
C ASP A 96 25.56 -29.85 2.98
N GLY A 97 24.99 -29.11 2.05
CA GLY A 97 23.58 -29.20 1.66
C GLY A 97 22.57 -28.60 2.62
N VAL A 98 23.01 -27.91 3.70
CA VAL A 98 22.10 -27.21 4.63
C VAL A 98 22.39 -25.71 4.60
N ASN A 99 21.44 -24.95 4.09
CA ASN A 99 21.53 -23.49 3.98
C ASN A 99 20.53 -22.82 4.92
N PHE A 100 21.02 -21.85 5.68
CA PHE A 100 20.22 -20.93 6.44
C PHE A 100 20.13 -19.62 5.66
N TYR A 101 18.96 -19.04 5.56
CA TYR A 101 18.78 -17.69 5.04
C TYR A 101 18.03 -16.81 6.02
N ALA A 102 18.38 -15.55 6.04
CA ALA A 102 17.63 -14.51 6.73
C ALA A 102 17.55 -13.25 5.86
N ASP A 103 16.43 -12.56 5.93
CA ASP A 103 16.18 -11.28 5.31
C ASP A 103 15.51 -10.39 6.34
N MET A 104 16.09 -9.25 6.62
CA MET A 104 15.57 -8.29 7.58
C MET A 104 15.39 -6.96 6.88
N GLN A 105 14.18 -6.44 6.90
CA GLN A 105 13.88 -5.14 6.34
C GLN A 105 13.29 -4.24 7.43
N TYR A 106 13.82 -3.03 7.51
CA TYR A 106 13.19 -1.92 8.21
C TYR A 106 12.67 -0.93 7.18
N ARG A 107 11.39 -0.55 7.31
CA ARG A 107 10.72 0.39 6.41
C ARG A 107 10.04 1.48 7.23
N TYR A 108 10.32 2.73 6.89
CA TYR A 108 9.64 3.89 7.41
C TYR A 108 8.88 4.58 6.29
N LEU A 109 7.63 4.93 6.54
CA LEU A 109 6.86 5.72 5.60
C LEU A 109 6.06 6.79 6.31
N ARG A 110 5.89 7.93 5.66
CA ARG A 110 5.02 9.01 6.07
C ARG A 110 4.01 9.31 4.98
N TYR A 111 2.75 9.41 5.36
CA TYR A 111 1.65 9.65 4.45
C TYR A 111 0.83 10.86 4.90
N LYS A 112 0.71 11.87 4.01
CA LYS A 112 -0.05 13.08 4.24
C LYS A 112 -1.08 13.28 3.16
N ILE A 113 -2.31 13.64 3.54
CA ILE A 113 -3.35 14.10 2.62
C ILE A 113 -3.95 15.39 3.18
N ASN A 114 -3.92 16.45 2.39
CA ASN A 114 -4.50 17.74 2.76
C ASN A 114 -5.40 18.28 1.66
N GLY A 115 -6.50 18.93 2.05
CA GLY A 115 -7.47 19.56 1.17
C GLY A 115 -8.88 19.06 1.41
N ASN A 116 -9.71 19.00 0.39
CA ASN A 116 -11.10 18.57 0.50
C ASN A 116 -11.35 17.29 -0.30
N ASN A 117 -12.18 16.40 0.27
CA ASN A 117 -12.73 15.25 -0.45
C ASN A 117 -13.79 15.70 -1.45
N ASP A 118 -14.18 14.84 -2.38
CA ASP A 118 -15.31 15.06 -3.28
C ASP A 118 -16.68 14.66 -2.67
N LYS A 119 -16.67 14.26 -1.42
CA LYS A 119 -17.88 13.92 -0.63
C LYS A 119 -18.30 15.10 0.22
N TRP A 120 -19.61 15.28 0.37
CA TRP A 120 -20.20 16.30 1.24
C TRP A 120 -20.39 15.77 2.66
N ASP A 121 -20.12 16.63 3.63
CA ASP A 121 -20.60 16.47 4.99
C ASP A 121 -21.92 17.20 5.16
N TRP A 122 -22.99 16.42 5.12
CA TRP A 122 -24.36 16.93 5.27
C TRP A 122 -24.77 17.10 6.74
N THR A 123 -23.92 16.65 7.68
CA THR A 123 -24.16 16.81 9.12
C THR A 123 -23.62 18.13 9.65
N ALA A 124 -22.75 18.78 8.90
CA ALA A 124 -22.21 20.09 9.22
C ALA A 124 -23.18 21.23 8.88
N ASP A 125 -23.15 22.28 9.65
CA ASP A 125 -23.93 23.53 9.41
C ASP A 125 -22.99 24.74 9.34
N PRO A 126 -22.82 25.37 8.16
CA PRO A 126 -23.35 24.97 6.84
C PRO A 126 -22.71 23.69 6.29
N ALA A 127 -23.45 22.91 5.52
CA ALA A 127 -22.93 21.73 4.84
C ALA A 127 -21.75 22.11 3.93
N HIS A 128 -20.67 21.33 3.96
CA HIS A 128 -19.46 21.58 3.19
C HIS A 128 -18.80 20.29 2.72
N LEU A 129 -17.79 20.40 1.85
CA LEU A 129 -16.98 19.24 1.46
C LEU A 129 -16.18 18.75 2.66
N GLN A 130 -16.09 17.42 2.81
CA GLN A 130 -15.34 16.78 3.88
C GLN A 130 -13.86 17.21 3.85
N PRO A 131 -13.32 17.86 4.90
CA PRO A 131 -11.92 18.22 4.94
C PRO A 131 -11.05 16.97 5.12
N LEU A 132 -9.93 16.93 4.43
CA LEU A 132 -8.88 15.93 4.58
C LEU A 132 -7.68 16.56 5.27
N ASN A 133 -7.32 16.05 6.43
CA ASN A 133 -6.11 16.43 7.16
C ASN A 133 -5.52 15.18 7.81
N ILE A 134 -4.84 14.38 6.99
CA ILE A 134 -4.22 13.11 7.38
C ILE A 134 -2.71 13.32 7.38
N ASP A 135 -2.07 12.97 8.49
CA ASP A 135 -0.61 13.00 8.66
C ASP A 135 -0.23 11.79 9.53
N GLU A 136 0.12 10.69 8.89
CA GLU A 136 0.40 9.42 9.52
C GLU A 136 1.81 8.94 9.16
N ASP A 137 2.47 8.33 10.13
CA ASP A 137 3.75 7.68 9.92
C ASP A 137 3.72 6.23 10.43
N PHE A 138 4.47 5.38 9.76
CA PHE A 138 4.55 3.97 10.05
C PHE A 138 6.01 3.52 10.03
N SER A 139 6.33 2.68 11.02
CA SER A 139 7.62 2.00 11.12
C SER A 139 7.39 0.51 11.13
N PHE A 140 7.93 -0.19 10.14
CA PHE A 140 7.73 -1.62 9.98
C PHE A 140 9.05 -2.36 10.04
N PHE A 141 9.06 -3.46 10.77
CA PHE A 141 10.11 -4.44 10.73
C PHE A 141 9.56 -5.74 10.13
N ASN A 142 10.12 -6.16 9.00
CA ASN A 142 9.69 -7.29 8.20
C ASN A 142 10.82 -8.34 8.14
N PRO A 143 10.98 -9.18 9.17
CA PRO A 143 11.95 -10.25 9.16
C PRO A 143 11.44 -11.45 8.36
N LYS A 144 12.35 -12.14 7.70
CA LYS A 144 12.14 -13.46 7.11
C LYS A 144 13.37 -14.33 7.40
N ALA A 145 13.14 -15.58 7.80
CA ALA A 145 14.20 -16.56 7.98
C ALA A 145 13.73 -17.94 7.57
N GLY A 146 14.67 -18.80 7.18
CA GLY A 146 14.35 -20.18 6.84
C GLY A 146 15.58 -21.03 6.67
N ILE A 147 15.33 -22.33 6.54
CA ILE A 147 16.32 -23.36 6.29
C ILE A 147 15.94 -24.11 5.03
N PHE A 148 16.91 -24.31 4.17
CA PHE A 148 16.84 -25.21 3.04
C PHE A 148 17.79 -26.37 3.27
N TRP A 149 17.29 -27.61 3.15
CA TRP A 149 18.07 -28.82 3.33
C TRP A 149 17.97 -29.72 2.09
N LYS A 150 19.11 -29.85 1.41
CA LYS A 150 19.31 -30.85 0.37
C LYS A 150 19.65 -32.19 1.05
N ILE A 151 18.62 -33.00 1.37
CA ILE A 151 18.77 -34.29 2.07
C ILE A 151 19.66 -35.25 1.25
N ASN A 152 19.45 -35.26 -0.07
CA ASN A 152 20.27 -35.97 -1.05
C ASN A 152 19.99 -35.39 -2.46
N ASN A 153 20.54 -36.03 -3.50
CA ASN A 153 20.38 -35.55 -4.87
C ASN A 153 18.93 -35.54 -5.39
N ASN A 154 18.03 -36.24 -4.70
CA ASN A 154 16.65 -36.43 -5.12
C ASN A 154 15.65 -35.70 -4.20
N ASN A 155 16.04 -35.36 -2.98
CA ASN A 155 15.14 -34.90 -1.94
C ASN A 155 15.60 -33.58 -1.33
N ASN A 156 14.73 -32.58 -1.32
CA ASN A 156 14.96 -31.31 -0.66
C ASN A 156 13.78 -30.99 0.28
N LEU A 157 14.10 -30.37 1.39
CA LEU A 157 13.15 -29.85 2.36
C LEU A 157 13.46 -28.38 2.62
N TYR A 158 12.44 -27.57 2.81
CA TYR A 158 12.63 -26.23 3.34
C TYR A 158 11.55 -25.87 4.36
N ALA A 159 11.90 -24.97 5.25
CA ALA A 159 10.96 -24.33 6.16
C ALA A 159 11.29 -22.85 6.26
N SER A 160 10.28 -22.01 6.30
CA SER A 160 10.43 -20.58 6.44
C SER A 160 9.37 -19.94 7.31
N PHE A 161 9.76 -18.82 7.90
CA PHE A 161 8.89 -17.92 8.65
C PHE A 161 9.11 -16.50 8.16
N SER A 162 8.03 -15.73 7.99
CA SER A 162 8.13 -14.31 7.67
C SER A 162 7.08 -13.47 8.37
N VAL A 163 7.41 -12.21 8.58
CA VAL A 163 6.48 -11.18 9.04
C VAL A 163 6.40 -10.10 7.98
N ALA A 164 5.19 -9.75 7.57
CA ALA A 164 4.96 -8.64 6.65
C ALA A 164 3.98 -7.64 7.28
N ASN A 165 4.30 -6.36 7.16
CA ASN A 165 3.43 -5.28 7.59
C ASN A 165 2.99 -4.46 6.39
N LYS A 166 1.76 -3.95 6.44
CA LYS A 166 1.18 -3.15 5.37
C LYS A 166 0.46 -1.94 5.97
N GLU A 167 0.73 -0.76 5.40
CA GLU A 167 0.04 0.47 5.75
C GLU A 167 -1.39 0.49 5.19
N PRO A 168 -2.32 1.24 5.82
CA PRO A 168 -3.63 1.50 5.25
C PRO A 168 -3.54 2.19 3.90
N THR A 169 -4.44 1.84 3.01
CA THR A 169 -4.55 2.49 1.70
C THR A 169 -5.24 3.85 1.83
N ARG A 170 -5.13 4.69 0.79
CA ARG A 170 -5.83 5.98 0.73
C ARG A 170 -7.33 5.83 1.01
N ASN A 171 -7.96 4.81 0.44
CA ASN A 171 -9.40 4.62 0.57
C ASN A 171 -9.83 4.33 2.01
N ASN A 172 -8.99 3.64 2.80
CA ASN A 172 -9.26 3.42 4.20
C ASN A 172 -9.44 4.73 4.98
N TYR A 173 -8.71 5.80 4.59
CA TYR A 173 -8.83 7.12 5.20
C TYR A 173 -9.97 7.96 4.63
N THR A 174 -10.26 7.82 3.31
CA THR A 174 -11.17 8.75 2.62
C THR A 174 -12.59 8.23 2.48
N ASP A 175 -12.83 6.94 2.67
CA ASP A 175 -14.16 6.36 2.50
C ASP A 175 -15.05 6.52 3.72
N ASN A 176 -14.47 6.58 4.91
CA ASN A 176 -15.18 6.83 6.14
C ASN A 176 -14.38 7.74 7.08
N LEU A 177 -14.47 9.05 6.89
CA LEU A 177 -13.74 10.05 7.66
C LEU A 177 -14.21 10.16 9.13
N PHE A 178 -15.38 9.62 9.45
CA PHE A 178 -15.95 9.64 10.80
C PHE A 178 -15.69 8.34 11.57
N ALA A 179 -15.11 7.33 10.92
CA ALA A 179 -14.68 6.12 11.60
C ALA A 179 -13.36 6.34 12.34
N ALA A 180 -13.06 5.43 13.23
CA ALA A 180 -11.74 5.37 13.85
C ALA A 180 -10.64 5.27 12.79
N GLN A 181 -9.47 5.84 13.08
CA GLN A 181 -8.35 5.85 12.13
C GLN A 181 -7.91 4.42 11.79
N PRO A 182 -7.72 4.11 10.49
CA PRO A 182 -7.31 2.79 10.08
C PRO A 182 -5.89 2.49 10.55
N LYS A 183 -5.67 1.28 11.07
CA LYS A 183 -4.37 0.81 11.52
C LYS A 183 -3.68 -0.06 10.47
N SER A 184 -2.38 -0.27 10.65
CA SER A 184 -1.61 -1.17 9.80
C SER A 184 -2.01 -2.64 10.00
N GLU A 185 -1.89 -3.41 8.94
CA GLU A 185 -2.06 -4.86 8.96
C GLU A 185 -0.71 -5.54 9.20
N ARG A 186 -0.72 -6.65 9.94
CA ARG A 186 0.44 -7.51 10.13
C ARG A 186 0.09 -8.94 9.78
N MET A 187 0.95 -9.56 8.98
CA MET A 187 0.82 -10.95 8.58
C MET A 187 2.01 -11.74 9.10
N PHE A 188 1.73 -12.91 9.66
CA PHE A 188 2.72 -13.96 9.97
C PHE A 188 2.51 -15.09 8.98
N ASP A 189 3.57 -15.51 8.34
CA ASP A 189 3.54 -16.55 7.33
C ASP A 189 4.54 -17.66 7.66
N TYR A 190 4.05 -18.89 7.68
CA TYR A 190 4.81 -20.11 7.94
C TYR A 190 4.69 -21.01 6.73
N GLU A 191 5.79 -21.47 6.22
CA GLU A 191 5.83 -22.33 5.04
C GLU A 191 6.77 -23.50 5.26
N VAL A 192 6.32 -24.71 4.84
CA VAL A 192 7.15 -25.92 4.79
C VAL A 192 6.92 -26.57 3.45
N GLY A 193 8.00 -26.88 2.75
CA GLY A 193 7.94 -27.51 1.45
C GLY A 193 8.92 -28.68 1.32
N TYR A 194 8.46 -29.72 0.63
CA TYR A 194 9.28 -30.87 0.28
C TYR A 194 9.22 -31.10 -1.23
N THR A 195 10.37 -31.37 -1.83
CA THR A 195 10.47 -31.73 -3.25
C THR A 195 11.23 -33.03 -3.43
N PHE A 196 10.69 -33.88 -4.31
CA PHE A 196 11.31 -35.12 -4.78
C PHE A 196 11.56 -35.01 -6.28
N ARG A 197 12.78 -35.35 -6.72
CA ARG A 197 13.16 -35.38 -8.14
C ARG A 197 13.99 -36.61 -8.44
N LYS A 198 13.52 -37.44 -9.38
CA LYS A 198 14.26 -38.63 -9.84
C LYS A 198 14.01 -38.85 -11.32
N GLY A 199 15.08 -38.73 -12.12
CA GLY A 199 14.99 -38.87 -13.57
C GLY A 199 14.02 -37.83 -14.18
N TRP A 200 13.00 -38.33 -14.84
CA TRP A 200 11.94 -37.53 -15.46
C TRP A 200 10.80 -37.15 -14.50
N PHE A 201 10.76 -37.75 -13.29
CA PHE A 201 9.71 -37.49 -12.31
C PHE A 201 10.12 -36.41 -11.33
N ASN A 202 9.24 -35.42 -11.15
CA ASN A 202 9.36 -34.36 -10.17
C ASN A 202 8.02 -34.15 -9.46
N ALA A 203 8.05 -34.18 -8.14
CA ALA A 203 6.87 -33.92 -7.31
C ALA A 203 7.24 -32.98 -6.15
N GLY A 204 6.29 -32.16 -5.73
CA GLY A 204 6.47 -31.25 -4.60
C GLY A 204 5.17 -31.07 -3.82
N VAL A 205 5.32 -30.88 -2.51
CA VAL A 205 4.21 -30.53 -1.60
C VAL A 205 4.65 -29.32 -0.79
N ASN A 206 3.79 -28.31 -0.75
CA ASN A 206 3.97 -27.10 0.07
C ASN A 206 2.78 -26.99 1.01
N LEU A 207 3.08 -26.74 2.28
CA LEU A 207 2.11 -26.38 3.31
C LEU A 207 2.42 -24.97 3.77
N TYR A 208 1.42 -24.13 3.85
CA TYR A 208 1.57 -22.77 4.35
C TYR A 208 0.43 -22.42 5.29
N LEU A 209 0.73 -21.60 6.28
CA LEU A 209 -0.21 -21.02 7.23
C LEU A 209 0.07 -19.54 7.32
N SER A 210 -0.88 -18.73 6.87
CA SER A 210 -0.81 -17.28 6.98
C SER A 210 -1.85 -16.77 7.99
N LEU A 211 -1.39 -16.00 8.98
CA LEU A 211 -2.21 -15.38 10.01
C LEU A 211 -2.15 -13.88 9.82
N ILE A 212 -3.29 -13.27 9.48
CA ILE A 212 -3.41 -11.82 9.32
C ILE A 212 -4.03 -11.24 10.57
N HIS A 213 -3.33 -10.30 11.18
CA HIS A 213 -3.82 -9.50 12.29
C HIS A 213 -4.07 -8.07 11.83
N ILE A 214 -5.33 -7.67 11.82
CA ILE A 214 -5.75 -6.27 11.63
C ILE A 214 -6.03 -5.76 13.03
N SER A 215 -5.26 -4.78 13.50
CA SER A 215 -5.58 -4.12 14.76
C SER A 215 -6.92 -3.39 14.57
N GLU A 216 -7.98 -3.90 15.16
CA GLU A 216 -9.23 -3.15 15.21
C GLU A 216 -9.02 -1.83 15.97
N PRO A 217 -9.73 -0.76 15.57
CA PRO A 217 -9.64 0.54 16.22
C PRO A 217 -10.19 0.54 17.62
#